data_80223a2b5556ed977f3e18c36b7e74e4
#
_entry.id   80223a2b5556ed977f3e18c36b7e74e4
#
_cell.length_a   1.000
_cell.length_b   1.000
_cell.length_c   1.000
_cell.angle_alpha   90.00
_cell.angle_beta   90.00
_cell.angle_gamma   90.00
#
_symmetry.space_group_name_H-M   'P 1'
#
loop_
_entity.id
_entity.type
_entity.pdbx_description
1 polymer ?
#
loop_
_entity_poly.entity_id
_entity_poly.type
_entity_poly.pdbx_seq_one_letter_code
_entity_poly.pdbx_strand_id
1 'polypeptide(L)'
;MTMPFKKIRRAMLCAVLLPSVSWVQAQSMVMSSTTSTEQSGLFSHLLPAFKKASGIDIKVVALGTGQALDMARRGDADVVFVHDQVAEEKFVADGFGLKRLPVMYNDFVLIGPKADPAGTKGKDIVAALGKLAASNTAFISRGDKSGTHAAELRFWKMANLADNKGNAYRECGCGMGPALNIAASQGAYVLADRGTWLNFKNRADLAVLVEGDQRLFNQYGVMVVNPVKHPHVKQVEAQKFVDWVTSAAGQATIAEYKIGGEALFFPNAGK
;
A
#
# COMPACT_ATOMS: atom_id res chain seq x y z
N MET A 1 98.04 -8.17 2.83
CA MET A 1 96.95 -8.78 2.00
C MET A 1 95.67 -8.60 2.75
N THR A 2 94.97 -7.50 2.48
CA THR A 2 93.82 -6.98 3.24
C THR A 2 92.57 -7.16 2.40
N MET A 3 91.59 -7.95 2.91
CA MET A 3 90.29 -8.14 2.29
C MET A 3 89.31 -7.05 2.71
N PRO A 4 88.45 -6.52 1.84
CA PRO A 4 87.49 -5.48 2.19
C PRO A 4 86.15 -6.11 2.69
N PHE A 5 85.62 -5.50 3.77
CA PHE A 5 84.31 -5.80 4.33
C PHE A 5 83.18 -5.27 3.40
N LYS A 6 82.31 -6.13 2.95
CA LYS A 6 81.06 -5.76 2.29
C LYS A 6 80.01 -5.32 3.29
N LYS A 7 79.56 -4.04 3.24
CA LYS A 7 78.44 -3.55 4.00
C LYS A 7 77.11 -4.01 3.36
N ILE A 8 76.37 -4.83 4.05
CA ILE A 8 74.99 -5.22 3.70
C ILE A 8 74.06 -4.09 4.15
N ARG A 9 73.47 -3.40 3.18
CA ARG A 9 72.36 -2.44 3.43
C ARG A 9 71.06 -3.26 3.57
N ARG A 10 70.49 -3.29 4.79
CA ARG A 10 69.11 -3.78 5.03
C ARG A 10 68.13 -2.74 4.51
N ALA A 11 67.44 -3.03 3.42
CA ALA A 11 66.28 -2.27 2.98
C ALA A 11 65.08 -2.58 3.88
N MET A 12 64.65 -1.58 4.61
CA MET A 12 63.42 -1.68 5.47
C MET A 12 62.20 -1.44 4.58
N LEU A 13 61.47 -2.51 4.27
CA LEU A 13 60.23 -2.46 3.46
C LEU A 13 59.11 -1.98 4.39
N CYS A 14 58.74 -0.71 4.34
CA CYS A 14 57.52 -0.21 5.00
C CYS A 14 56.30 -0.68 4.21
N ALA A 15 55.60 -1.69 4.71
CA ALA A 15 54.30 -2.07 4.19
C ALA A 15 53.28 -0.99 4.59
N VAL A 16 52.84 -0.18 3.67
CA VAL A 16 51.73 0.76 3.83
C VAL A 16 50.45 -0.02 3.77
N LEU A 17 49.84 -0.27 4.93
CA LEU A 17 48.47 -0.80 5.05
C LEU A 17 47.48 0.29 4.62
N LEU A 18 47.02 0.26 3.36
CA LEU A 18 45.91 1.06 2.90
C LEU A 18 44.62 0.56 3.52
N PRO A 19 43.83 1.38 4.22
CA PRO A 19 42.53 0.97 4.70
C PRO A 19 41.65 0.68 3.48
N SER A 20 41.16 -0.56 3.35
CA SER A 20 40.16 -0.93 2.38
C SER A 20 38.85 -0.24 2.76
N VAL A 21 38.51 0.86 2.11
CA VAL A 21 37.19 1.49 2.18
C VAL A 21 36.22 0.54 1.48
N SER A 22 35.55 -0.30 2.26
CA SER A 22 34.43 -1.10 1.76
C SER A 22 33.29 -0.14 1.40
N TRP A 23 33.07 0.08 0.12
CA TRP A 23 31.89 0.74 -0.38
C TRP A 23 30.70 -0.14 -0.02
N VAL A 24 29.93 0.26 1.01
CA VAL A 24 28.62 -0.36 1.28
C VAL A 24 27.72 0.07 0.14
N GLN A 25 27.55 -0.83 -0.83
CA GLN A 25 26.58 -0.64 -1.90
C GLN A 25 25.21 -0.59 -1.27
N ALA A 26 24.49 0.52 -1.44
CA ALA A 26 23.14 0.66 -0.93
C ALA A 26 22.25 -0.48 -1.47
N GLN A 27 21.81 -1.35 -0.58
CA GLN A 27 20.89 -2.43 -0.93
C GLN A 27 19.55 -1.82 -1.34
N SER A 28 18.96 -2.30 -2.42
CA SER A 28 17.64 -1.86 -2.85
C SER A 28 16.77 -3.04 -3.20
N MET A 29 15.45 -2.90 -2.98
CA MET A 29 14.45 -3.91 -3.38
C MET A 29 13.23 -3.26 -4.01
N VAL A 30 12.38 -4.05 -4.65
CA VAL A 30 11.13 -3.62 -5.30
C VAL A 30 9.95 -4.06 -4.46
N MET A 31 9.06 -3.11 -4.15
CA MET A 31 7.77 -3.35 -3.53
C MET A 31 6.65 -3.12 -4.54
N SER A 32 5.81 -4.12 -4.78
CA SER A 32 4.54 -3.90 -5.44
C SER A 32 3.47 -3.49 -4.43
N SER A 33 2.77 -2.41 -4.72
CA SER A 33 1.73 -1.86 -3.84
C SER A 33 0.60 -1.23 -4.63
N THR A 34 -0.30 -0.52 -3.93
CA THR A 34 -1.46 0.10 -4.58
C THR A 34 -1.30 1.60 -4.76
N THR A 35 -1.90 2.13 -5.84
CA THR A 35 -1.95 3.57 -6.09
C THR A 35 -2.63 4.32 -4.95
N SER A 36 -3.63 3.73 -4.30
CA SER A 36 -4.30 4.35 -3.16
C SER A 36 -3.38 4.44 -1.93
N THR A 37 -2.55 3.42 -1.68
CA THR A 37 -1.56 3.47 -0.59
C THR A 37 -0.49 4.55 -0.86
N GLU A 38 0.01 4.65 -2.08
CA GLU A 38 0.95 5.70 -2.45
C GLU A 38 0.33 7.08 -2.34
N GLN A 39 -0.86 7.28 -2.90
CA GLN A 39 -1.59 8.56 -2.85
C GLN A 39 -2.01 8.98 -1.44
N SER A 40 -2.12 8.04 -0.49
CA SER A 40 -2.33 8.38 0.92
C SER A 40 -1.17 9.14 1.54
N GLY A 41 0.03 9.08 0.95
CA GLY A 41 1.25 9.71 1.45
C GLY A 41 2.01 8.87 2.48
N LEU A 42 1.50 7.70 2.87
CA LEU A 42 2.13 6.84 3.89
C LEU A 42 3.58 6.50 3.56
N PHE A 43 3.88 6.14 2.32
CA PHE A 43 5.23 5.72 1.94
C PHE A 43 6.28 6.83 2.08
N SER A 44 5.90 8.08 1.89
CA SER A 44 6.78 9.24 2.12
C SER A 44 7.18 9.40 3.59
N HIS A 45 6.41 8.84 4.51
CA HIS A 45 6.69 8.81 5.96
C HIS A 45 7.39 7.50 6.38
N LEU A 46 6.87 6.34 5.91
CA LEU A 46 7.30 5.02 6.36
C LEU A 46 8.67 4.60 5.80
N LEU A 47 8.90 4.80 4.48
CA LEU A 47 10.09 4.25 3.82
C LEU A 47 11.40 4.94 4.23
N PRO A 48 11.47 6.27 4.46
CA PRO A 48 12.67 6.90 5.01
C PRO A 48 13.06 6.35 6.40
N ALA A 49 12.07 6.05 7.26
CA ALA A 49 12.32 5.46 8.56
C ALA A 49 12.91 4.04 8.45
N PHE A 50 12.37 3.21 7.55
CA PHE A 50 12.94 1.89 7.26
C PHE A 50 14.36 1.99 6.68
N LYS A 51 14.59 2.87 5.72
CA LYS A 51 15.90 3.09 5.12
C LYS A 51 16.94 3.52 6.17
N LYS A 52 16.56 4.39 7.10
CA LYS A 52 17.40 4.79 8.23
C LYS A 52 17.75 3.62 9.15
N ALA A 53 16.80 2.72 9.39
CA ALA A 53 16.96 1.58 10.28
C ALA A 53 17.76 0.42 9.64
N SER A 54 17.66 0.23 8.32
CA SER A 54 18.18 -0.98 7.64
C SER A 54 19.28 -0.71 6.61
N GLY A 55 19.41 0.53 6.13
CA GLY A 55 20.25 0.87 4.97
C GLY A 55 19.66 0.45 3.62
N ILE A 56 18.45 -0.15 3.58
CA ILE A 56 17.82 -0.68 2.38
C ILE A 56 16.89 0.37 1.78
N ASP A 57 17.02 0.58 0.47
CA ASP A 57 16.13 1.45 -0.31
C ASP A 57 15.00 0.65 -0.94
N ILE A 58 13.75 1.13 -0.82
CA ILE A 58 12.59 0.47 -1.41
C ILE A 58 12.08 1.27 -2.60
N LYS A 59 12.05 0.62 -3.77
CA LYS A 59 11.42 1.16 -4.97
C LYS A 59 9.98 0.67 -5.04
N VAL A 60 9.03 1.59 -4.85
CA VAL A 60 7.61 1.26 -4.92
C VAL A 60 7.14 1.29 -6.37
N VAL A 61 6.40 0.25 -6.76
CA VAL A 61 5.61 0.21 -8.00
C VAL A 61 4.14 0.16 -7.60
N ALA A 62 3.46 1.29 -7.75
CA ALA A 62 2.08 1.48 -7.35
C ALA A 62 1.11 1.19 -8.49
N LEU A 63 0.24 0.20 -8.32
CA LEU A 63 -0.68 -0.34 -9.31
C LEU A 63 -2.09 -0.54 -8.69
N GLY A 64 -3.03 -1.12 -9.43
CA GLY A 64 -4.22 -1.72 -8.83
C GLY A 64 -3.85 -3.02 -8.11
N THR A 65 -4.59 -3.45 -7.07
CA THR A 65 -4.25 -4.64 -6.28
C THR A 65 -4.02 -5.88 -7.14
N GLY A 66 -4.91 -6.15 -8.12
CA GLY A 66 -4.76 -7.29 -9.03
C GLY A 66 -3.46 -7.22 -9.82
N GLN A 67 -3.13 -6.05 -10.37
CA GLN A 67 -1.90 -5.81 -11.12
C GLN A 67 -0.65 -5.91 -10.25
N ALA A 68 -0.71 -5.42 -9.00
CA ALA A 68 0.39 -5.53 -8.04
C ALA A 68 0.68 -7.00 -7.68
N LEU A 69 -0.36 -7.80 -7.44
CA LEU A 69 -0.24 -9.23 -7.23
C LEU A 69 0.24 -9.97 -8.49
N ASP A 70 -0.20 -9.57 -9.69
CA ASP A 70 0.26 -10.16 -10.95
C ASP A 70 1.73 -9.84 -11.23
N MET A 71 2.19 -8.63 -10.90
CA MET A 71 3.60 -8.27 -10.93
C MET A 71 4.44 -9.19 -10.04
N ALA A 72 3.98 -9.41 -8.80
CA ALA A 72 4.64 -10.30 -7.85
C ALA A 72 4.58 -11.78 -8.27
N ARG A 73 3.49 -12.23 -8.94
CA ARG A 73 3.39 -13.60 -9.51
C ARG A 73 4.44 -13.87 -10.58
N ARG A 74 4.87 -12.85 -11.32
CA ARG A 74 5.95 -12.97 -12.30
C ARG A 74 7.35 -12.87 -11.70
N GLY A 75 7.47 -12.52 -10.40
CA GLY A 75 8.75 -12.30 -9.74
C GLY A 75 9.34 -10.90 -9.97
N ASP A 76 8.56 -9.95 -10.50
CA ASP A 76 9.00 -8.57 -10.78
C ASP A 76 9.01 -7.69 -9.52
N ALA A 77 8.65 -8.24 -8.36
CA ALA A 77 8.72 -7.61 -7.05
C ALA A 77 9.32 -8.56 -6.01
N ASP A 78 9.92 -8.01 -4.96
CA ASP A 78 10.50 -8.75 -3.83
C ASP A 78 9.52 -8.89 -2.66
N VAL A 79 8.67 -7.86 -2.47
CA VAL A 79 7.67 -7.78 -1.42
C VAL A 79 6.38 -7.18 -1.96
N VAL A 80 5.25 -7.64 -1.42
CA VAL A 80 3.90 -7.14 -1.71
C VAL A 80 3.36 -6.44 -0.48
N PHE A 81 2.79 -5.24 -0.65
CA PHE A 81 2.13 -4.47 0.41
C PHE A 81 0.82 -3.90 -0.12
N VAL A 82 -0.29 -4.60 0.14
CA VAL A 82 -1.61 -4.31 -0.44
C VAL A 82 -2.73 -4.45 0.60
N HIS A 83 -3.99 -4.31 0.22
CA HIS A 83 -5.13 -4.27 1.13
C HIS A 83 -6.40 -4.96 0.56
N ASP A 84 -6.25 -6.16 0.03
CA ASP A 84 -7.36 -7.06 -0.28
C ASP A 84 -7.06 -8.45 0.29
N GLN A 85 -7.52 -8.68 1.51
CA GLN A 85 -7.21 -9.89 2.26
C GLN A 85 -7.53 -11.16 1.47
N VAL A 86 -8.67 -11.21 0.77
CA VAL A 86 -9.09 -12.40 0.00
C VAL A 86 -8.11 -12.68 -1.15
N ALA A 87 -7.72 -11.64 -1.89
CA ALA A 87 -6.75 -11.78 -2.97
C ALA A 87 -5.34 -12.11 -2.47
N GLU A 88 -4.94 -11.57 -1.30
CA GLU A 88 -3.67 -11.83 -0.64
C GLU A 88 -3.57 -13.26 -0.13
N GLU A 89 -4.61 -13.76 0.53
CA GLU A 89 -4.68 -15.15 1.00
C GLU A 89 -4.64 -16.14 -0.16
N LYS A 90 -5.33 -15.83 -1.26
CA LYS A 90 -5.24 -16.63 -2.49
C LYS A 90 -3.83 -16.61 -3.09
N PHE A 91 -3.16 -15.46 -3.11
CA PHE A 91 -1.78 -15.33 -3.60
C PHE A 91 -0.81 -16.23 -2.82
N VAL A 92 -0.97 -16.31 -1.49
CA VAL A 92 -0.19 -17.20 -0.62
C VAL A 92 -0.58 -18.67 -0.84
N ALA A 93 -1.88 -18.99 -0.90
CA ALA A 93 -2.36 -20.36 -1.13
C ALA A 93 -1.89 -20.93 -2.48
N ASP A 94 -1.80 -20.10 -3.52
CA ASP A 94 -1.25 -20.46 -4.83
C ASP A 94 0.31 -20.61 -4.81
N GLY A 95 0.95 -20.34 -3.66
CA GLY A 95 2.38 -20.51 -3.41
C GLY A 95 3.26 -19.38 -3.98
N PHE A 96 2.71 -18.21 -4.36
CA PHE A 96 3.48 -17.07 -4.86
C PHE A 96 4.02 -16.17 -3.75
N GLY A 97 3.40 -16.15 -2.59
CA GLY A 97 3.88 -15.48 -1.39
C GLY A 97 4.23 -16.49 -0.29
N LEU A 98 5.11 -16.10 0.64
CA LEU A 98 5.41 -16.96 1.79
C LEU A 98 4.26 -16.93 2.80
N LYS A 99 4.20 -15.94 3.66
CA LYS A 99 3.18 -15.77 4.69
C LYS A 99 2.57 -14.37 4.59
N ARG A 100 1.24 -14.29 4.65
CA ARG A 100 0.56 -13.03 4.86
C ARG A 100 0.66 -12.60 6.31
N LEU A 101 1.13 -11.38 6.57
CA LEU A 101 1.10 -10.77 7.90
C LEU A 101 0.22 -9.52 7.87
N PRO A 102 -0.69 -9.34 8.85
CA PRO A 102 -1.41 -8.10 9.02
C PRO A 102 -0.44 -7.00 9.45
N VAL A 103 -0.64 -5.77 8.95
CA VAL A 103 0.25 -4.64 9.27
C VAL A 103 -0.53 -3.53 9.96
N MET A 104 -1.63 -3.12 9.36
CA MET A 104 -2.46 -2.00 9.78
C MET A 104 -3.81 -2.08 9.10
N TYR A 105 -4.76 -1.27 9.53
CA TYR A 105 -5.99 -1.03 8.78
C TYR A 105 -6.27 0.47 8.66
N ASN A 106 -7.00 0.86 7.65
CA ASN A 106 -7.79 2.06 7.58
C ASN A 106 -9.24 1.67 7.28
N ASP A 107 -10.10 2.63 6.98
CA ASP A 107 -11.45 2.33 6.55
C ASP A 107 -11.73 2.86 5.14
N PHE A 108 -12.69 2.24 4.50
CA PHE A 108 -13.38 2.86 3.37
C PHE A 108 -14.45 3.82 3.89
N VAL A 109 -14.75 4.82 3.09
CA VAL A 109 -15.81 5.79 3.34
C VAL A 109 -16.65 5.98 2.09
N LEU A 110 -17.95 6.12 2.24
CA LEU A 110 -18.81 6.57 1.15
C LEU A 110 -18.79 8.12 1.14
N ILE A 111 -18.36 8.65 0.04
CA ILE A 111 -18.27 10.09 -0.21
C ILE A 111 -19.37 10.49 -1.19
N GLY A 112 -19.94 11.64 -1.02
CA GLY A 112 -20.94 12.22 -1.92
C GLY A 112 -21.16 13.68 -1.64
N PRO A 113 -22.09 14.34 -2.40
CA PRO A 113 -22.42 15.74 -2.20
C PRO A 113 -23.01 15.97 -0.80
N LYS A 114 -22.64 17.07 -0.14
CA LYS A 114 -23.13 17.42 1.22
C LYS A 114 -24.64 17.42 1.35
N ALA A 115 -25.34 17.80 0.26
CA ALA A 115 -26.80 17.80 0.21
C ALA A 115 -27.40 16.38 0.29
N ASP A 116 -26.63 15.34 0.02
CA ASP A 116 -27.01 13.92 0.07
C ASP A 116 -28.38 13.62 -0.56
N PRO A 117 -28.57 13.89 -1.86
CA PRO A 117 -29.88 13.72 -2.51
C PRO A 117 -30.40 12.26 -2.49
N ALA A 118 -29.51 11.26 -2.34
CA ALA A 118 -29.92 9.87 -2.17
C ALA A 118 -30.22 9.50 -0.70
N GLY A 119 -29.95 10.37 0.26
CA GLY A 119 -30.24 10.12 1.69
C GLY A 119 -29.38 9.00 2.29
N THR A 120 -28.12 8.92 1.89
CA THR A 120 -27.21 7.81 2.25
C THR A 120 -26.58 7.96 3.63
N LYS A 121 -26.53 9.19 4.17
CA LYS A 121 -25.80 9.52 5.40
C LYS A 121 -26.16 8.58 6.56
N GLY A 122 -25.12 8.00 7.18
CA GLY A 122 -25.29 7.06 8.31
C GLY A 122 -24.09 6.18 8.59
N LYS A 123 -24.36 5.01 9.17
CA LYS A 123 -23.36 4.02 9.57
C LYS A 123 -23.62 2.62 8.96
N ASP A 124 -24.36 2.54 7.87
CA ASP A 124 -24.69 1.28 7.20
C ASP A 124 -24.45 1.42 5.68
N ILE A 125 -23.34 0.87 5.22
CA ILE A 125 -22.95 0.92 3.81
C ILE A 125 -23.93 0.16 2.91
N VAL A 126 -24.47 -0.97 3.39
CA VAL A 126 -25.41 -1.79 2.61
C VAL A 126 -26.73 -1.06 2.38
N ALA A 127 -27.27 -0.44 3.44
CA ALA A 127 -28.47 0.38 3.33
C ALA A 127 -28.24 1.62 2.42
N ALA A 128 -27.06 2.24 2.50
CA ALA A 128 -26.69 3.39 1.66
C ALA A 128 -26.63 3.00 0.17
N LEU A 129 -26.03 1.86 -0.16
CA LEU A 129 -25.98 1.36 -1.53
C LEU A 129 -27.40 1.00 -2.06
N GLY A 130 -28.28 0.47 -1.21
CA GLY A 130 -29.67 0.26 -1.57
C GLY A 130 -30.39 1.55 -2.00
N LYS A 131 -30.19 2.64 -1.25
CA LYS A 131 -30.73 3.95 -1.58
C LYS A 131 -30.13 4.52 -2.87
N LEU A 132 -28.82 4.34 -3.10
CA LEU A 132 -28.16 4.75 -4.33
C LEU A 132 -28.71 4.02 -5.56
N ALA A 133 -28.86 2.70 -5.47
CA ALA A 133 -29.43 1.93 -6.56
C ALA A 133 -30.88 2.33 -6.93
N ALA A 134 -31.66 2.74 -5.92
CA ALA A 134 -33.05 3.22 -6.11
C ALA A 134 -33.11 4.69 -6.56
N SER A 135 -32.01 5.43 -6.52
CA SER A 135 -31.93 6.83 -6.90
C SER A 135 -31.39 7.01 -8.32
N ASN A 136 -31.60 8.20 -8.90
CA ASN A 136 -30.97 8.59 -10.16
C ASN A 136 -29.65 9.36 -9.96
N THR A 137 -29.06 9.29 -8.76
CA THR A 137 -27.82 9.98 -8.46
C THR A 137 -26.62 9.15 -8.90
N ALA A 138 -25.65 9.81 -9.55
CA ALA A 138 -24.49 9.12 -10.08
C ALA A 138 -23.61 8.51 -8.97
N PHE A 139 -23.18 7.26 -9.17
CA PHE A 139 -22.14 6.60 -8.40
C PHE A 139 -20.96 6.29 -9.31
N ILE A 140 -19.78 6.75 -8.93
CA ILE A 140 -18.54 6.53 -9.68
C ILE A 140 -17.78 5.37 -9.04
N SER A 141 -17.68 4.28 -9.77
CA SER A 141 -16.81 3.14 -9.43
C SER A 141 -15.45 3.31 -10.10
N ARG A 142 -14.41 2.82 -9.44
CA ARG A 142 -13.09 2.76 -10.06
C ARG A 142 -13.05 1.84 -11.27
N GLY A 143 -13.71 0.68 -11.24
CA GLY A 143 -13.76 -0.27 -12.37
C GLY A 143 -12.39 -0.84 -12.78
N ASP A 144 -11.34 -0.71 -11.95
CA ASP A 144 -9.93 -0.94 -12.27
C ASP A 144 -9.33 -2.20 -11.61
N LYS A 145 -10.16 -3.05 -11.03
CA LYS A 145 -9.77 -4.26 -10.29
C LYS A 145 -8.85 -3.98 -9.07
N SER A 146 -8.87 -2.76 -8.55
CA SER A 146 -8.17 -2.41 -7.31
C SER A 146 -8.82 -3.03 -6.07
N GLY A 147 -8.13 -2.97 -4.93
CA GLY A 147 -8.71 -3.38 -3.64
C GLY A 147 -9.96 -2.58 -3.26
N THR A 148 -10.00 -1.28 -3.58
CA THR A 148 -11.20 -0.45 -3.40
C THR A 148 -12.35 -0.92 -4.29
N HIS A 149 -12.09 -1.23 -5.56
CA HIS A 149 -13.11 -1.77 -6.47
C HIS A 149 -13.59 -3.15 -6.01
N ALA A 150 -12.68 -4.03 -5.59
CA ALA A 150 -13.06 -5.35 -5.05
C ALA A 150 -13.91 -5.23 -3.77
N ALA A 151 -13.58 -4.29 -2.87
CA ALA A 151 -14.38 -4.01 -1.68
C ALA A 151 -15.77 -3.46 -2.04
N GLU A 152 -15.85 -2.52 -2.96
CA GLU A 152 -17.10 -1.97 -3.49
C GLU A 152 -18.02 -3.08 -4.01
N LEU A 153 -17.51 -3.96 -4.87
CA LEU A 153 -18.28 -5.07 -5.42
C LEU A 153 -18.78 -6.03 -4.32
N ARG A 154 -17.98 -6.26 -3.26
CA ARG A 154 -18.44 -7.05 -2.10
C ARG A 154 -19.60 -6.37 -1.38
N PHE A 155 -19.58 -5.04 -1.21
CA PHE A 155 -20.68 -4.32 -0.56
C PHE A 155 -21.95 -4.33 -1.42
N TRP A 156 -21.84 -4.15 -2.74
CA TRP A 156 -22.97 -4.32 -3.66
C TRP A 156 -23.59 -5.73 -3.59
N LYS A 157 -22.72 -6.76 -3.49
CA LYS A 157 -23.19 -8.15 -3.29
C LYS A 157 -23.89 -8.34 -1.95
N MET A 158 -23.37 -7.77 -0.85
CA MET A 158 -24.02 -7.81 0.46
C MET A 158 -25.38 -7.10 0.47
N ALA A 159 -25.55 -6.09 -0.38
CA ALA A 159 -26.82 -5.41 -0.60
C ALA A 159 -27.81 -6.20 -1.50
N ASN A 160 -27.40 -7.38 -2.02
CA ASN A 160 -28.12 -8.13 -3.05
C ASN A 160 -28.34 -7.35 -4.36
N LEU A 161 -27.41 -6.46 -4.70
CA LEU A 161 -27.47 -5.55 -5.85
C LEU A 161 -26.27 -5.75 -6.81
N ALA A 162 -25.61 -6.91 -6.77
CA ALA A 162 -24.43 -7.17 -7.63
C ALA A 162 -24.74 -6.94 -9.12
N ASP A 163 -25.91 -7.39 -9.56
CA ASP A 163 -26.36 -7.33 -10.96
C ASP A 163 -27.26 -6.11 -11.26
N ASN A 164 -27.63 -5.33 -10.24
CA ASN A 164 -28.50 -4.15 -10.40
C ASN A 164 -28.07 -3.01 -9.47
N LYS A 165 -26.98 -2.36 -9.80
CA LYS A 165 -26.41 -1.24 -9.04
C LYS A 165 -27.12 0.10 -9.31
N GLY A 166 -28.19 0.08 -10.11
CA GLY A 166 -28.94 1.25 -10.53
C GLY A 166 -28.41 1.86 -11.85
N ASN A 167 -29.29 2.65 -12.50
CA ASN A 167 -29.01 3.18 -13.86
C ASN A 167 -27.91 4.26 -13.89
N ALA A 168 -27.56 4.83 -12.74
CA ALA A 168 -26.58 5.88 -12.61
C ALA A 168 -25.19 5.38 -12.12
N TYR A 169 -24.98 4.07 -12.02
CA TYR A 169 -23.69 3.46 -11.71
C TYR A 169 -22.76 3.55 -12.92
N ARG A 170 -21.54 4.04 -12.73
CA ARG A 170 -20.56 4.27 -13.81
C ARG A 170 -19.16 3.84 -13.37
N GLU A 171 -18.54 2.99 -14.16
CA GLU A 171 -17.14 2.60 -14.01
C GLU A 171 -16.25 3.54 -14.82
N CYS A 172 -15.25 4.15 -14.17
CA CYS A 172 -14.30 5.04 -14.86
C CYS A 172 -13.07 4.32 -15.42
N GLY A 173 -12.79 3.09 -14.98
CA GLY A 173 -11.56 2.38 -15.33
C GLY A 173 -10.31 3.09 -14.81
N CYS A 174 -10.38 3.80 -13.68
CA CYS A 174 -9.37 4.76 -13.26
C CYS A 174 -8.97 4.60 -11.78
N GLY A 175 -7.83 5.20 -11.38
CA GLY A 175 -7.35 5.22 -10.01
C GLY A 175 -8.20 6.09 -9.07
N MET A 176 -7.92 6.04 -7.75
CA MET A 176 -8.77 6.72 -6.75
C MET A 176 -8.79 8.25 -6.91
N GLY A 177 -7.66 8.88 -7.18
CA GLY A 177 -7.60 10.33 -7.39
C GLY A 177 -8.47 10.80 -8.56
N PRO A 178 -8.33 10.25 -9.77
CA PRO A 178 -9.23 10.51 -10.89
C PRO A 178 -10.71 10.23 -10.58
N ALA A 179 -11.05 9.11 -9.90
CA ALA A 179 -12.43 8.82 -9.51
C ALA A 179 -13.02 9.89 -8.60
N LEU A 180 -12.26 10.38 -7.60
CA LEU A 180 -12.65 11.49 -6.74
C LEU A 180 -12.82 12.80 -7.52
N ASN A 181 -11.96 13.10 -8.50
CA ASN A 181 -12.10 14.27 -9.36
C ASN A 181 -13.41 14.22 -10.19
N ILE A 182 -13.73 13.05 -10.75
CA ILE A 182 -14.99 12.86 -11.49
C ILE A 182 -16.18 13.05 -10.55
N ALA A 183 -16.15 12.44 -9.36
CA ALA A 183 -17.21 12.60 -8.37
C ALA A 183 -17.38 14.07 -7.95
N ALA A 184 -16.28 14.80 -7.71
CA ALA A 184 -16.30 16.21 -7.35
C ALA A 184 -16.92 17.09 -8.46
N SER A 185 -16.57 16.83 -9.72
CA SER A 185 -17.08 17.61 -10.86
C SER A 185 -18.55 17.33 -11.17
N GLN A 186 -19.07 16.14 -10.85
CA GLN A 186 -20.43 15.71 -11.17
C GLN A 186 -21.40 15.75 -9.98
N GLY A 187 -20.93 16.06 -8.76
CA GLY A 187 -21.72 15.91 -7.55
C GLY A 187 -22.14 14.46 -7.32
N ALA A 188 -21.28 13.51 -7.65
CA ALA A 188 -21.56 12.08 -7.60
C ALA A 188 -21.06 11.43 -6.30
N TYR A 189 -21.54 10.21 -6.05
CA TYR A 189 -21.07 9.37 -4.95
C TYR A 189 -19.89 8.50 -5.40
N VAL A 190 -19.00 8.16 -4.46
CA VAL A 190 -17.84 7.31 -4.70
C VAL A 190 -17.40 6.63 -3.41
N LEU A 191 -16.97 5.38 -3.48
CA LEU A 191 -16.29 4.70 -2.37
C LEU A 191 -14.80 5.02 -2.44
N ALA A 192 -14.20 5.44 -1.34
CA ALA A 192 -12.78 5.70 -1.26
C ALA A 192 -12.18 5.17 0.05
N ASP A 193 -10.88 4.88 0.08
CA ASP A 193 -10.17 4.77 1.34
C ASP A 193 -10.02 6.15 1.99
N ARG A 194 -10.12 6.20 3.32
CA ARG A 194 -10.04 7.45 4.09
C ARG A 194 -8.72 8.18 3.86
N GLY A 195 -7.61 7.44 3.70
CA GLY A 195 -6.30 8.02 3.52
C GLY A 195 -6.20 8.86 2.26
N THR A 196 -6.65 8.31 1.14
CA THR A 196 -6.70 9.06 -0.13
C THR A 196 -7.67 10.25 -0.03
N TRP A 197 -8.85 10.06 0.61
CA TRP A 197 -9.80 11.14 0.81
C TRP A 197 -9.21 12.30 1.60
N LEU A 198 -8.52 12.05 2.71
CA LEU A 198 -7.95 13.10 3.56
C LEU A 198 -6.84 13.88 2.84
N ASN A 199 -6.08 13.20 2.00
CA ASN A 199 -5.04 13.83 1.18
C ASN A 199 -5.60 14.56 -0.06
N PHE A 200 -6.83 14.23 -0.48
CA PHE A 200 -7.46 14.80 -1.65
C PHE A 200 -7.90 16.24 -1.40
N LYS A 201 -7.42 17.20 -2.21
CA LYS A 201 -7.64 18.64 -2.01
C LYS A 201 -8.82 19.19 -2.80
N ASN A 202 -9.11 18.62 -3.99
CA ASN A 202 -10.15 19.13 -4.90
C ASN A 202 -11.55 18.61 -4.52
N ARG A 203 -11.96 18.79 -3.26
CA ARG A 203 -13.18 18.17 -2.71
C ARG A 203 -14.48 18.80 -3.22
N ALA A 204 -14.46 20.03 -3.74
CA ALA A 204 -15.65 20.78 -4.09
C ALA A 204 -16.71 20.70 -2.97
N ASP A 205 -17.93 20.25 -3.30
CA ASP A 205 -19.02 20.10 -2.31
C ASP A 205 -19.14 18.66 -1.74
N LEU A 206 -18.11 17.82 -1.92
CA LEU A 206 -18.12 16.46 -1.40
C LEU A 206 -17.82 16.40 0.10
N ALA A 207 -18.44 15.43 0.77
CA ALA A 207 -18.22 15.11 2.18
C ALA A 207 -18.30 13.59 2.40
N VAL A 208 -17.78 13.12 3.54
CA VAL A 208 -18.03 11.75 4.02
C VAL A 208 -19.48 11.63 4.46
N LEU A 209 -20.20 10.68 3.92
CA LEU A 209 -21.60 10.42 4.20
C LEU A 209 -21.83 9.12 4.98
N VAL A 210 -21.03 8.07 4.70
CA VAL A 210 -21.07 6.82 5.48
C VAL A 210 -19.68 6.47 5.96
N GLU A 211 -19.57 6.26 7.27
CA GLU A 211 -18.36 5.84 7.98
C GLU A 211 -18.70 5.06 9.25
N GLY A 212 -17.70 4.38 9.84
CA GLY A 212 -17.84 3.66 11.11
C GLY A 212 -18.61 2.35 11.02
N ASP A 213 -18.92 1.86 9.83
CA ASP A 213 -19.40 0.51 9.60
C ASP A 213 -18.21 -0.47 9.62
N GLN A 214 -18.28 -1.53 10.45
CA GLN A 214 -17.19 -2.51 10.54
C GLN A 214 -16.88 -3.19 9.20
N ARG A 215 -17.86 -3.30 8.31
CA ARG A 215 -17.68 -3.84 6.95
C ARG A 215 -16.75 -2.98 6.08
N LEU A 216 -16.62 -1.70 6.42
CA LEU A 216 -15.75 -0.74 5.72
C LEU A 216 -14.27 -0.83 6.13
N PHE A 217 -13.92 -1.67 7.11
CA PHE A 217 -12.53 -1.81 7.53
C PHE A 217 -11.68 -2.41 6.41
N ASN A 218 -10.57 -1.75 6.12
CA ASN A 218 -9.66 -2.06 5.04
C ASN A 218 -8.31 -2.50 5.62
N GLN A 219 -8.12 -3.83 5.67
CA GLN A 219 -6.96 -4.45 6.28
C GLN A 219 -5.79 -4.55 5.28
N TYR A 220 -4.64 -4.01 5.65
CA TYR A 220 -3.39 -4.11 4.90
C TYR A 220 -2.61 -5.35 5.30
N GLY A 221 -2.06 -6.02 4.30
CA GLY A 221 -1.17 -7.15 4.46
C GLY A 221 0.18 -6.93 3.78
N VAL A 222 1.20 -7.62 4.30
CA VAL A 222 2.54 -7.68 3.72
C VAL A 222 2.95 -9.13 3.51
N MET A 223 3.62 -9.42 2.39
CA MET A 223 4.06 -10.76 2.01
C MET A 223 5.39 -10.69 1.28
N VAL A 224 6.35 -11.55 1.63
CA VAL A 224 7.54 -11.78 0.82
C VAL A 224 7.18 -12.63 -0.38
N VAL A 225 7.64 -12.29 -1.57
CA VAL A 225 7.48 -13.11 -2.77
C VAL A 225 8.28 -14.41 -2.61
N ASN A 226 7.71 -15.53 -3.04
CA ASN A 226 8.27 -16.84 -2.77
C ASN A 226 9.56 -17.10 -3.58
N PRO A 227 10.74 -17.21 -2.93
CA PRO A 227 12.02 -17.40 -3.60
C PRO A 227 12.16 -18.80 -4.25
N VAL A 228 11.35 -19.78 -3.85
CA VAL A 228 11.34 -21.09 -4.49
C VAL A 228 10.80 -21.01 -5.92
N LYS A 229 9.81 -20.14 -6.15
CA LYS A 229 9.29 -19.87 -7.51
C LYS A 229 10.15 -18.85 -8.26
N HIS A 230 10.76 -17.90 -7.55
CA HIS A 230 11.52 -16.79 -8.12
C HIS A 230 12.87 -16.62 -7.42
N PRO A 231 13.90 -17.44 -7.76
CA PRO A 231 15.19 -17.43 -7.05
C PRO A 231 15.96 -16.09 -7.08
N HIS A 232 15.57 -15.17 -7.97
CA HIS A 232 16.21 -13.85 -8.11
C HIS A 232 15.64 -12.78 -7.17
N VAL A 233 14.52 -13.05 -6.47
CA VAL A 233 13.94 -12.09 -5.53
C VAL A 233 14.86 -11.89 -4.33
N LYS A 234 14.90 -10.68 -3.85
CA LYS A 234 15.73 -10.26 -2.71
C LYS A 234 15.05 -10.61 -1.39
N GLN A 235 14.96 -11.93 -1.14
CA GLN A 235 14.23 -12.47 0.02
C GLN A 235 14.72 -11.88 1.35
N VAL A 236 16.04 -11.73 1.52
CA VAL A 236 16.63 -11.24 2.78
C VAL A 236 16.22 -9.80 3.07
N GLU A 237 16.29 -8.94 2.05
CA GLU A 237 15.90 -7.54 2.14
C GLU A 237 14.38 -7.41 2.36
N ALA A 238 13.60 -8.19 1.64
CA ALA A 238 12.15 -8.23 1.77
C ALA A 238 11.72 -8.70 3.17
N GLN A 239 12.36 -9.74 3.72
CA GLN A 239 12.08 -10.22 5.07
C GLN A 239 12.44 -9.18 6.12
N LYS A 240 13.57 -8.46 5.98
CA LYS A 240 13.92 -7.35 6.88
C LYS A 240 12.85 -6.26 6.91
N PHE A 241 12.25 -5.95 5.76
CA PHE A 241 11.14 -4.99 5.72
C PHE A 241 9.91 -5.54 6.43
N VAL A 242 9.53 -6.78 6.15
CA VAL A 242 8.39 -7.44 6.79
C VAL A 242 8.57 -7.48 8.32
N ASP A 243 9.74 -7.88 8.79
CA ASP A 243 10.04 -7.94 10.23
C ASP A 243 10.00 -6.55 10.87
N TRP A 244 10.56 -5.54 10.19
CA TRP A 244 10.57 -4.17 10.70
C TRP A 244 9.17 -3.56 10.72
N VAL A 245 8.39 -3.66 9.64
CA VAL A 245 7.07 -3.02 9.56
C VAL A 245 6.07 -3.63 10.55
N THR A 246 6.27 -4.90 10.93
CA THR A 246 5.47 -5.59 11.94
C THR A 246 6.04 -5.49 13.35
N SER A 247 7.25 -4.93 13.52
CA SER A 247 7.87 -4.70 14.83
C SER A 247 7.25 -3.51 15.55
N ALA A 248 7.56 -3.36 16.86
CA ALA A 248 7.14 -2.20 17.64
C ALA A 248 7.57 -0.87 17.00
N ALA A 249 8.77 -0.80 16.42
CA ALA A 249 9.29 0.42 15.77
C ALA A 249 8.51 0.76 14.49
N GLY A 250 8.27 -0.21 13.60
CA GLY A 250 7.48 0.01 12.40
C GLY A 250 6.03 0.36 12.71
N GLN A 251 5.43 -0.31 13.69
CA GLN A 251 4.06 -0.04 14.15
C GLN A 251 3.93 1.35 14.78
N ALA A 252 4.90 1.81 15.55
CA ALA A 252 4.95 3.18 16.06
C ALA A 252 5.06 4.20 14.92
N THR A 253 5.92 3.94 13.93
CA THR A 253 6.06 4.80 12.75
C THR A 253 4.74 4.94 11.99
N ILE A 254 3.98 3.84 11.84
CA ILE A 254 2.64 3.91 11.22
C ILE A 254 1.68 4.75 12.07
N ALA A 255 1.66 4.58 13.39
CA ALA A 255 0.77 5.31 14.30
C ALA A 255 1.05 6.83 14.32
N GLU A 256 2.30 7.23 14.08
CA GLU A 256 2.71 8.63 14.01
C GLU A 256 2.24 9.34 12.73
N TYR A 257 1.89 8.57 11.69
CA TYR A 257 1.43 9.16 10.43
C TYR A 257 0.03 9.77 10.58
N LYS A 258 -0.04 11.09 10.41
CA LYS A 258 -1.29 11.87 10.55
C LYS A 258 -1.43 12.85 9.41
N ILE A 259 -2.68 13.08 8.98
CA ILE A 259 -3.03 14.16 8.05
C ILE A 259 -3.98 15.12 8.77
N GLY A 260 -3.62 16.39 8.84
CA GLY A 260 -4.40 17.38 9.56
C GLY A 260 -4.57 17.08 11.06
N GLY A 261 -3.64 16.31 11.66
CA GLY A 261 -3.71 15.88 13.05
C GLY A 261 -4.50 14.58 13.29
N GLU A 262 -5.16 14.03 12.28
CA GLU A 262 -5.96 12.80 12.37
C GLU A 262 -5.13 11.57 11.99
N ALA A 263 -5.26 10.50 12.77
CA ALA A 263 -4.67 9.20 12.45
C ALA A 263 -5.38 8.58 11.25
N LEU A 264 -4.59 8.11 10.28
CA LEU A 264 -5.08 7.53 9.05
C LEU A 264 -5.05 6.03 9.05
N PHE A 265 -4.04 5.49 9.68
CA PHE A 265 -3.78 4.05 9.75
C PHE A 265 -3.68 3.63 11.20
N PHE A 266 -4.26 2.48 11.49
CA PHE A 266 -4.29 1.89 12.82
C PHE A 266 -3.44 0.63 12.81
N PRO A 267 -2.24 0.65 13.43
CA PRO A 267 -1.36 -0.50 13.50
C PRO A 267 -2.02 -1.69 14.20
N ASN A 268 -1.88 -2.88 13.63
CA ASN A 268 -2.45 -4.10 14.22
C ASN A 268 -1.65 -5.38 13.93
N ALA A 269 -0.36 -5.25 13.67
CA ALA A 269 0.51 -6.43 13.55
C ALA A 269 0.52 -7.20 14.88
N GLY A 270 0.35 -8.53 14.80
CA GLY A 270 0.35 -9.41 15.97
C GLY A 270 -0.94 -9.40 16.81
N LYS A 271 -2.02 -8.78 16.31
CA LYS A 271 -3.34 -8.80 16.97
C LYS A 271 -4.27 -9.74 16.23
#